data_41551aa9498193048271060a10b42561
#
_entry.id   41551aa9498193048271060a10b42561
#
_cell.length_a   1.000
_cell.length_b   1.000
_cell.length_c   1.000
_cell.angle_alpha   90.00
_cell.angle_beta   90.00
_cell.angle_gamma   90.00
#
_symmetry.space_group_name_H-M   'P 1'
#
loop_
_entity.id
_entity.type
_entity.pdbx_description
1 polymer ?
#
loop_
_entity_poly.entity_id
_entity_poly.type
_entity_poly.pdbx_seq_one_letter_code
_entity_poly.pdbx_strand_id
1 'polypeptide(L)'
;MIQKKTVKALDIAVFITSRAVVKPVTTEEIAHGLNLSSSYTESILKELREAGLIRAHRGPGGGYQIRGNPEDITLWDVVQHFEEVHSFDELYRDDDHPMKALESAIQNNMQGWLQSQSLSDVAVPYMPRDARVTSMMGQFRLKPLPAPVMPRAPNSVFQLSMMM
;
A
#
# COMPACT_ATOMS: atom_id res chain seq x y z
N MET A 1 1.21 -19.94 -12.53
CA MET A 1 -0.21 -19.64 -12.14
C MET A 1 -0.19 -19.21 -10.70
N ILE A 2 -0.76 -18.06 -10.37
CA ILE A 2 -0.71 -17.49 -8.99
C ILE A 2 -1.39 -18.48 -8.01
N GLN A 3 -0.71 -18.82 -6.93
CA GLN A 3 -1.19 -19.76 -5.91
C GLN A 3 -2.32 -19.10 -5.07
N LYS A 4 -3.21 -19.94 -4.52
CA LYS A 4 -4.30 -19.46 -3.65
C LYS A 4 -3.78 -18.69 -2.43
N LYS A 5 -2.61 -19.10 -1.90
CA LYS A 5 -1.96 -18.44 -0.77
C LYS A 5 -1.52 -17.03 -1.13
N THR A 6 -0.93 -16.85 -2.31
CA THR A 6 -0.51 -15.54 -2.83
C THR A 6 -1.68 -14.60 -3.00
N VAL A 7 -2.81 -15.09 -3.55
CA VAL A 7 -4.04 -14.30 -3.66
C VAL A 7 -4.52 -13.86 -2.28
N LYS A 8 -4.47 -14.74 -1.27
CA LYS A 8 -4.86 -14.38 0.11
C LYS A 8 -3.88 -13.41 0.75
N ALA A 9 -2.59 -13.49 0.44
CA ALA A 9 -1.62 -12.51 0.90
C ALA A 9 -1.88 -11.12 0.30
N LEU A 10 -2.23 -11.03 -0.98
CA LEU A 10 -2.68 -9.80 -1.63
C LEU A 10 -3.97 -9.26 -0.98
N ASP A 11 -5.00 -10.11 -0.78
CA ASP A 11 -6.24 -9.73 -0.11
C ASP A 11 -5.96 -9.11 1.27
N ILE A 12 -5.07 -9.71 2.07
CA ILE A 12 -4.68 -9.24 3.40
C ILE A 12 -3.93 -7.91 3.31
N ALA A 13 -2.96 -7.77 2.40
CA ALA A 13 -2.20 -6.54 2.22
C ALA A 13 -3.11 -5.37 1.81
N VAL A 14 -4.03 -5.59 0.86
CA VAL A 14 -5.03 -4.60 0.42
C VAL A 14 -5.99 -4.26 1.56
N PHE A 15 -6.45 -5.25 2.34
CA PHE A 15 -7.32 -5.02 3.49
C PHE A 15 -6.64 -4.14 4.55
N ILE A 16 -5.38 -4.45 4.90
CA ILE A 16 -4.60 -3.63 5.83
C ILE A 16 -4.45 -2.22 5.27
N THR A 17 -4.09 -2.05 4.01
CA THR A 17 -3.95 -0.74 3.36
C THR A 17 -5.24 0.07 3.45
N SER A 18 -6.39 -0.56 3.19
CA SER A 18 -7.69 0.11 3.19
C SER A 18 -8.20 0.54 4.57
N ARG A 19 -7.77 -0.15 5.64
CA ARG A 19 -8.27 0.03 7.01
C ARG A 19 -7.28 0.69 7.95
N ALA A 20 -5.98 0.49 7.73
CA ALA A 20 -4.92 0.99 8.61
C ALA A 20 -4.63 2.50 8.48
N VAL A 21 -5.47 3.25 7.81
CA VAL A 21 -5.34 4.72 7.66
C VAL A 21 -5.40 5.44 9.02
N VAL A 22 -6.21 4.91 9.96
CA VAL A 22 -6.45 5.55 11.27
C VAL A 22 -5.79 4.79 12.41
N LYS A 23 -5.85 3.46 12.38
CA LYS A 23 -5.32 2.58 13.45
C LYS A 23 -4.81 1.26 12.87
N PRO A 24 -3.88 0.56 13.56
CA PRO A 24 -3.50 -0.79 13.20
C PRO A 24 -4.72 -1.74 13.15
N VAL A 25 -4.69 -2.72 12.25
CA VAL A 25 -5.77 -3.69 12.05
C VAL A 25 -5.40 -5.00 12.75
N THR A 26 -6.30 -5.54 13.58
CA THR A 26 -6.04 -6.77 14.33
C THR A 26 -6.17 -8.02 13.44
N THR A 27 -5.59 -9.15 13.89
CA THR A 27 -5.74 -10.45 13.20
C THR A 27 -7.21 -10.84 13.07
N GLU A 28 -8.00 -10.61 14.13
CA GLU A 28 -9.43 -10.94 14.18
C GLU A 28 -10.22 -10.11 13.16
N GLU A 29 -9.93 -8.80 13.06
CA GLU A 29 -10.58 -7.91 12.08
C GLU A 29 -10.28 -8.37 10.65
N ILE A 30 -9.02 -8.78 10.36
CA ILE A 30 -8.61 -9.30 9.05
C ILE A 30 -9.29 -10.64 8.74
N ALA A 31 -9.21 -11.59 9.68
CA ALA A 31 -9.79 -12.91 9.53
C ALA A 31 -11.30 -12.86 9.29
N HIS A 32 -12.00 -12.05 10.08
CA HIS A 32 -13.45 -11.85 9.93
C HIS A 32 -13.77 -11.13 8.61
N GLY A 33 -13.06 -10.07 8.28
CA GLY A 33 -13.30 -9.27 7.07
C GLY A 33 -13.08 -10.02 5.76
N LEU A 34 -12.15 -10.99 5.76
CA LEU A 34 -11.81 -11.81 4.59
C LEU A 34 -12.38 -13.23 4.65
N ASN A 35 -13.16 -13.56 5.70
CA ASN A 35 -13.71 -14.88 5.93
C ASN A 35 -12.64 -15.99 5.94
N LEU A 36 -11.57 -15.75 6.71
CA LEU A 36 -10.44 -16.67 6.88
C LEU A 36 -10.38 -17.16 8.32
N SER A 37 -9.72 -18.31 8.56
CA SER A 37 -9.39 -18.72 9.92
C SER A 37 -8.28 -17.85 10.51
N SER A 38 -8.33 -17.58 11.83
CA SER A 38 -7.30 -16.80 12.53
C SER A 38 -5.91 -17.40 12.36
N SER A 39 -5.77 -18.71 12.49
CA SER A 39 -4.50 -19.42 12.33
C SER A 39 -3.91 -19.28 10.91
N TYR A 40 -4.73 -19.36 9.89
CA TYR A 40 -4.29 -19.16 8.51
C TYR A 40 -3.89 -17.71 8.25
N THR A 41 -4.67 -16.77 8.78
CA THR A 41 -4.37 -15.34 8.71
C THR A 41 -3.04 -15.02 9.40
N GLU A 42 -2.79 -15.56 10.59
CA GLU A 42 -1.51 -15.40 11.32
C GLU A 42 -0.32 -15.93 10.53
N SER A 43 -0.47 -17.08 9.89
CA SER A 43 0.58 -17.67 9.05
C SER A 43 0.99 -16.72 7.91
N ILE A 44 0.01 -16.14 7.20
CA ILE A 44 0.28 -15.19 6.12
C ILE A 44 0.84 -13.87 6.66
N LEU A 45 0.31 -13.35 7.77
CA LEU A 45 0.81 -12.14 8.41
C LEU A 45 2.26 -12.30 8.88
N LYS A 46 2.64 -13.49 9.36
CA LYS A 46 4.03 -13.80 9.69
C LYS A 46 4.94 -13.66 8.47
N GLU A 47 4.56 -14.24 7.34
CA GLU A 47 5.33 -14.18 6.10
C GLU A 47 5.42 -12.77 5.53
N LEU A 48 4.30 -12.02 5.49
CA LEU A 48 4.29 -10.60 5.08
C LEU A 48 5.20 -9.74 5.96
N ARG A 49 5.28 -10.05 7.26
CA ARG A 49 6.17 -9.35 8.19
C ARG A 49 7.64 -9.73 7.95
N GLU A 50 7.94 -11.01 7.71
CA GLU A 50 9.29 -11.50 7.37
C GLU A 50 9.76 -10.91 6.04
N ALA A 51 8.86 -10.75 5.08
CA ALA A 51 9.10 -10.03 3.83
C ALA A 51 9.32 -8.51 4.02
N GLY A 52 9.05 -7.98 5.23
CA GLY A 52 9.22 -6.56 5.53
C GLY A 52 8.12 -5.66 4.97
N LEU A 53 7.01 -6.23 4.47
CA LEU A 53 5.89 -5.49 3.86
C LEU A 53 4.94 -4.90 4.90
N ILE A 54 4.82 -5.54 6.06
CA ILE A 54 4.00 -5.07 7.18
C ILE A 54 4.80 -4.98 8.47
N ARG A 55 4.30 -4.18 9.39
CA ARG A 55 4.81 -4.09 10.77
C ARG A 55 3.72 -4.39 11.78
N ALA A 56 4.10 -5.01 12.89
CA ALA A 56 3.21 -5.29 14.00
C ALA A 56 3.38 -4.24 15.10
N HIS A 57 2.27 -3.76 15.64
CA HIS A 57 2.21 -2.89 16.81
C HIS A 57 1.70 -3.69 18.00
N ARG A 58 2.44 -3.67 19.11
CA ARG A 58 2.11 -4.38 20.36
C ARG A 58 1.30 -3.48 21.29
N GLY A 59 0.50 -4.10 22.16
CA GLY A 59 -0.24 -3.43 23.24
C GLY A 59 -1.71 -3.17 22.92
N PRO A 60 -2.43 -2.48 23.84
CA PRO A 60 -3.82 -2.11 23.61
C PRO A 60 -3.97 -1.25 22.34
N GLY A 61 -4.87 -1.65 21.44
CA GLY A 61 -5.02 -1.03 20.11
C GLY A 61 -3.93 -1.41 19.11
N GLY A 62 -3.15 -2.46 19.40
CA GLY A 62 -2.16 -3.02 18.49
C GLY A 62 -2.78 -3.71 17.28
N GLY A 63 -1.94 -4.22 16.40
CA GLY A 63 -2.33 -4.86 15.16
C GLY A 63 -1.26 -4.70 14.08
N TYR A 64 -1.67 -4.73 12.84
CA TYR A 64 -0.78 -4.67 11.69
C TYR A 64 -1.02 -3.41 10.84
N GLN A 65 0.05 -2.89 10.30
CA GLN A 65 0.04 -1.79 9.33
C GLN A 65 1.06 -2.08 8.22
N ILE A 66 0.86 -1.50 7.05
CA ILE A 66 1.84 -1.50 5.98
C ILE A 66 3.11 -0.78 6.46
N ARG A 67 4.26 -1.30 6.10
CA ARG A 67 5.57 -0.70 6.41
C ARG A 67 5.97 0.26 5.30
N GLY A 68 5.91 1.53 5.56
CA GLY A 68 6.21 2.58 4.58
C GLY A 68 4.95 3.15 3.93
N ASN A 69 5.12 3.73 2.74
CA ASN A 69 4.02 4.30 1.99
C ASN A 69 3.40 3.25 1.05
N PRO A 70 2.09 2.97 1.12
CA PRO A 70 1.44 2.00 0.23
C PRO A 70 1.50 2.35 -1.27
N GLU A 71 1.80 3.61 -1.61
CA GLU A 71 2.00 4.04 -3.00
C GLU A 71 3.32 3.51 -3.60
N ASP A 72 4.31 3.25 -2.72
CA ASP A 72 5.64 2.78 -3.12
C ASP A 72 5.75 1.25 -3.15
N ILE A 73 4.71 0.54 -2.67
CA ILE A 73 4.67 -0.93 -2.62
C ILE A 73 3.77 -1.44 -3.74
N THR A 74 4.36 -2.19 -4.65
CA THR A 74 3.64 -2.77 -5.79
C THR A 74 2.99 -4.11 -5.43
N LEU A 75 2.02 -4.55 -6.23
CA LEU A 75 1.45 -5.89 -6.07
C LEU A 75 2.52 -6.97 -6.29
N TRP A 76 3.52 -6.67 -7.15
CA TRP A 76 4.65 -7.58 -7.38
C TRP A 76 5.49 -7.79 -6.12
N ASP A 77 5.71 -6.77 -5.31
CA ASP A 77 6.45 -6.90 -4.06
C ASP A 77 5.82 -7.89 -3.09
N VAL A 78 4.50 -8.03 -3.13
CA VAL A 78 3.79 -9.05 -2.37
C VAL A 78 3.93 -10.42 -3.05
N VAL A 79 3.65 -10.50 -4.36
CA VAL A 79 3.59 -11.77 -5.11
C VAL A 79 4.92 -12.50 -5.08
N GLN A 80 6.03 -11.80 -5.32
CA GLN A 80 7.36 -12.42 -5.39
C GLN A 80 7.81 -13.14 -4.11
N HIS A 81 7.21 -12.83 -2.95
CA HIS A 81 7.53 -13.48 -1.67
C HIS A 81 6.72 -14.77 -1.43
N PHE A 82 5.63 -14.95 -2.16
CA PHE A 82 4.72 -16.09 -2.00
C PHE A 82 4.74 -17.04 -3.17
N GLU A 83 5.21 -16.58 -4.33
CA GLU A 83 5.41 -17.44 -5.49
C GLU A 83 6.85 -17.94 -5.49
N GLU A 84 7.00 -19.25 -5.41
CA GLU A 84 8.23 -19.88 -5.84
C GLU A 84 8.31 -19.66 -7.36
N VAL A 85 9.32 -18.90 -7.79
CA VAL A 85 9.62 -18.78 -9.21
C VAL A 85 10.15 -20.15 -9.65
N HIS A 86 9.24 -21.06 -9.94
CA HIS A 86 9.62 -22.30 -10.62
C HIS A 86 10.13 -21.88 -12.00
N SER A 87 11.43 -21.95 -12.16
CA SER A 87 12.03 -21.86 -13.47
C SER A 87 11.52 -23.06 -14.26
N PHE A 88 10.73 -22.81 -15.29
CA PHE A 88 10.29 -23.86 -16.24
C PHE A 88 11.46 -24.50 -16.98
N ASP A 89 12.68 -23.97 -16.77
CA ASP A 89 13.92 -24.58 -17.26
C ASP A 89 14.09 -26.06 -16.83
N GLU A 90 13.48 -26.44 -15.70
CA GLU A 90 13.48 -27.83 -15.25
C GLU A 90 12.50 -28.74 -16.04
N LEU A 91 11.42 -28.16 -16.58
CA LEU A 91 10.40 -28.91 -17.34
C LEU A 91 10.77 -29.09 -18.81
N TYR A 92 11.47 -28.14 -19.40
CA TYR A 92 11.87 -28.17 -20.79
C TYR A 92 13.39 -28.22 -20.89
N ARG A 93 13.92 -29.42 -21.17
CA ARG A 93 15.36 -29.63 -21.38
C ARG A 93 15.91 -28.98 -22.66
N ASP A 94 15.02 -28.57 -23.54
CA ASP A 94 15.37 -27.98 -24.84
C ASP A 94 15.13 -26.46 -24.77
N ASP A 95 16.18 -25.67 -24.94
CA ASP A 95 16.13 -24.21 -24.87
C ASP A 95 15.30 -23.58 -25.99
N ASP A 96 15.12 -24.28 -27.10
CA ASP A 96 14.36 -23.82 -28.27
C ASP A 96 12.88 -24.23 -28.26
N HIS A 97 12.38 -24.76 -27.15
CA HIS A 97 10.99 -25.21 -27.10
C HIS A 97 10.02 -24.02 -27.19
N PRO A 98 9.06 -24.01 -28.16
CA PRO A 98 8.13 -22.88 -28.38
C PRO A 98 7.32 -22.47 -27.16
N MET A 99 7.00 -23.43 -26.29
CA MET A 99 6.24 -23.18 -25.04
C MET A 99 7.04 -22.38 -24.03
N LYS A 100 8.39 -22.51 -24.01
CA LYS A 100 9.26 -21.74 -23.12
C LYS A 100 9.18 -20.24 -23.43
N ALA A 101 9.19 -19.87 -24.71
CA ALA A 101 9.04 -18.49 -25.15
C ALA A 101 7.66 -17.91 -24.77
N LEU A 102 6.59 -18.70 -24.94
CA LEU A 102 5.23 -18.31 -24.58
C LEU A 102 5.08 -18.08 -23.07
N GLU A 103 5.60 -19.00 -22.25
CA GLU A 103 5.55 -18.87 -20.79
C GLU A 103 6.33 -17.66 -20.29
N SER A 104 7.53 -17.44 -20.82
CA SER A 104 8.33 -16.25 -20.51
C SER A 104 7.59 -14.96 -20.85
N ALA A 105 6.89 -14.93 -21.99
CA ALA A 105 6.07 -13.78 -22.38
C ALA A 105 4.89 -13.56 -21.42
N ILE A 106 4.20 -14.63 -21.00
CA ILE A 106 3.10 -14.55 -20.02
C ILE A 106 3.62 -14.04 -18.67
N GLN A 107 4.72 -14.61 -18.17
CA GLN A 107 5.32 -14.20 -16.89
C GLN A 107 5.75 -12.73 -16.93
N ASN A 108 6.45 -12.30 -17.97
CA ASN A 108 6.90 -10.92 -18.13
C ASN A 108 5.72 -9.93 -18.19
N ASN A 109 4.65 -10.26 -18.92
CA ASN A 109 3.46 -9.44 -18.98
C ASN A 109 2.75 -9.34 -17.61
N MET A 110 2.60 -10.48 -16.92
CA MET A 110 2.01 -10.52 -15.59
C MET A 110 2.84 -9.71 -14.57
N GLN A 111 4.14 -9.93 -14.56
CA GLN A 111 5.06 -9.19 -13.70
C GLN A 111 5.00 -7.68 -13.98
N GLY A 112 5.09 -7.29 -15.25
CA GLY A 112 5.02 -5.88 -15.65
C GLY A 112 3.71 -5.22 -15.21
N TRP A 113 2.58 -5.92 -15.34
CA TRP A 113 1.30 -5.41 -14.85
C TRP A 113 1.27 -5.28 -13.33
N LEU A 114 1.71 -6.30 -12.59
CA LEU A 114 1.76 -6.28 -11.12
C LEU A 114 2.71 -5.21 -10.58
N GLN A 115 3.81 -4.92 -11.28
CA GLN A 115 4.73 -3.82 -10.95
C GLN A 115 4.13 -2.44 -11.22
N SER A 116 3.19 -2.33 -12.14
CA SER A 116 2.52 -1.07 -12.46
C SER A 116 1.41 -0.69 -11.49
N GLN A 117 0.97 -1.60 -10.62
CA GLN A 117 -0.11 -1.38 -9.65
C GLN A 117 0.44 -1.30 -8.24
N SER A 118 0.18 -0.21 -7.53
CA SER A 118 0.51 -0.07 -6.12
C SER A 118 -0.58 -0.67 -5.21
N LEU A 119 -0.24 -0.98 -3.96
CA LEU A 119 -1.24 -1.37 -2.95
C LEU A 119 -2.27 -0.26 -2.71
N SER A 120 -1.86 1.00 -2.83
CA SER A 120 -2.75 2.15 -2.69
C SER A 120 -3.82 2.17 -3.78
N ASP A 121 -3.43 1.98 -5.06
CA ASP A 121 -4.35 2.01 -6.19
C ASP A 121 -5.46 0.97 -6.06
N VAL A 122 -5.10 -0.24 -5.64
CA VAL A 122 -6.05 -1.34 -5.47
C VAL A 122 -6.89 -1.18 -4.19
N ALA A 123 -6.35 -0.56 -3.14
CA ALA A 123 -7.05 -0.38 -1.87
C ALA A 123 -8.12 0.73 -1.90
N VAL A 124 -7.97 1.75 -2.73
CA VAL A 124 -8.89 2.90 -2.81
C VAL A 124 -10.37 2.50 -2.90
N PRO A 125 -10.80 1.55 -3.74
CA PRO A 125 -12.20 1.13 -3.81
C PRO A 125 -12.77 0.57 -2.50
N TYR A 126 -11.92 0.01 -1.65
CA TYR A 126 -12.28 -0.65 -0.39
C TYR A 126 -12.17 0.27 0.83
N MET A 127 -11.58 1.45 0.68
CA MET A 127 -11.48 2.41 1.77
C MET A 127 -12.86 2.95 2.17
N PRO A 128 -13.10 3.19 3.48
CA PRO A 128 -14.26 3.95 3.94
C PRO A 128 -14.32 5.32 3.23
N ARG A 129 -15.53 5.83 2.99
CA ARG A 129 -15.69 7.11 2.26
C ARG A 129 -14.90 8.26 2.88
N ASP A 130 -14.88 8.35 4.21
CA ASP A 130 -14.16 9.39 4.95
C ASP A 130 -12.65 9.28 4.76
N ALA A 131 -12.11 8.05 4.73
CA ALA A 131 -10.69 7.80 4.50
C ALA A 131 -10.28 8.07 3.05
N ARG A 132 -11.18 7.84 2.07
CA ARG A 132 -10.92 8.17 0.65
C ARG A 132 -10.70 9.67 0.46
N VAL A 133 -11.52 10.50 1.09
CA VAL A 133 -11.40 11.97 1.03
C VAL A 133 -10.06 12.41 1.60
N THR A 134 -9.64 11.86 2.73
CA THR A 134 -8.35 12.18 3.36
C THR A 134 -7.16 11.75 2.49
N SER A 135 -7.21 10.57 1.87
CA SER A 135 -6.18 10.10 0.96
C SER A 135 -6.08 10.97 -0.30
N MET A 136 -7.23 11.34 -0.89
CA MET A 136 -7.27 12.26 -2.04
C MET A 136 -6.74 13.67 -1.68
N MET A 137 -7.05 14.18 -0.49
CA MET A 137 -6.54 15.48 -0.03
C MET A 137 -5.03 15.45 0.24
N GLY A 138 -4.46 14.30 0.62
CA GLY A 138 -3.02 14.13 0.79
C GLY A 138 -2.24 14.24 -0.54
N GLN A 139 -2.86 13.89 -1.66
CA GLN A 139 -2.29 14.06 -3.01
C GLN A 139 -2.34 15.51 -3.50
N PHE A 140 -3.27 16.32 -3.00
CA PHE A 140 -3.27 17.76 -3.22
C PHE A 140 -2.29 18.41 -2.22
N ARG A 141 -1.01 18.48 -2.56
CA ARG A 141 -0.10 19.45 -1.95
C ARG A 141 -0.61 20.83 -2.32
N LEU A 142 -1.52 21.36 -1.51
CA LEU A 142 -1.83 22.77 -1.57
C LEU A 142 -0.52 23.52 -1.33
N LYS A 143 0.02 24.18 -2.36
CA LYS A 143 1.06 25.17 -2.15
C LYS A 143 0.54 26.10 -1.06
N PRO A 144 1.32 26.36 0.02
CA PRO A 144 0.91 27.35 0.99
C PRO A 144 0.54 28.62 0.22
N LEU A 145 -0.65 29.14 0.47
CA LEU A 145 -1.04 30.43 -0.07
C LEU A 145 0.06 31.41 0.30
N PRO A 146 0.56 32.23 -0.62
CA PRO A 146 1.50 33.28 -0.29
C PRO A 146 0.87 34.08 0.86
N ALA A 147 1.67 34.38 1.90
CA ALA A 147 1.22 35.18 3.03
C ALA A 147 0.49 36.39 2.49
N PRO A 148 -0.71 36.72 3.02
CA PRO A 148 -1.42 37.91 2.57
C PRO A 148 -0.46 39.08 2.68
N VAL A 149 -0.20 39.74 1.56
CA VAL A 149 0.54 40.99 1.55
C VAL A 149 -0.36 41.98 2.25
N MET A 150 -0.21 42.11 3.56
CA MET A 150 -0.84 43.21 4.29
C MET A 150 -0.33 44.48 3.66
N PRO A 151 -1.21 45.34 3.11
CA PRO A 151 -0.77 46.66 2.71
C PRO A 151 -0.15 47.29 3.96
N ARG A 152 1.11 47.75 3.87
CA ARG A 152 1.71 48.58 4.91
C ARG A 152 0.81 49.78 5.05
N ALA A 153 0.05 49.82 6.15
CA ALA A 153 -0.75 50.98 6.46
C ALA A 153 0.20 52.19 6.49
N PRO A 154 0.00 53.19 5.66
CA PRO A 154 0.75 54.40 5.78
C PRO A 154 0.28 55.05 7.09
N ASN A 155 1.21 55.14 8.04
CA ASN A 155 1.07 55.86 9.29
C ASN A 155 0.10 55.24 10.30
N SER A 156 0.64 54.53 11.27
CA SER A 156 -0.10 54.25 12.49
C SER A 156 -0.42 55.60 13.15
N VAL A 157 -1.65 55.78 13.62
CA VAL A 157 -2.17 56.98 14.32
C VAL A 157 -1.28 57.40 15.52
N PHE A 158 -0.42 56.53 16.00
CA PHE A 158 0.56 56.74 17.07
C PHE A 158 1.79 57.59 16.67
N GLN A 159 2.08 57.79 15.39
CA GLN A 159 3.20 58.64 14.98
C GLN A 159 2.84 60.12 14.82
N LEU A 160 1.56 60.45 14.82
CA LEU A 160 1.10 61.85 14.71
C LEU A 160 1.11 62.57 16.04
N SER A 161 1.22 61.87 17.19
CA SER A 161 1.21 62.56 18.53
C SER A 161 2.62 62.94 19.06
N MET A 162 3.69 62.62 18.33
CA MET A 162 5.06 62.98 18.71
C MET A 162 5.67 64.14 17.89
N MET A 163 4.86 64.81 17.08
CA MET A 163 5.30 65.97 16.29
C MET A 163 4.53 67.25 16.66
N MET A 164 4.08 67.39 17.92
CA MET A 164 3.65 68.67 18.50
C MET A 164 4.45 68.97 19.75
#